data_6097dcc7d6f4dfab4e09290e47a9cfc6
#
_entry.id   6097dcc7d6f4dfab4e09290e47a9cfc6
#
_cell.length_a   1.000
_cell.length_b   1.000
_cell.length_c   1.000
_cell.angle_alpha   90.00
_cell.angle_beta   90.00
_cell.angle_gamma   90.00
#
_symmetry.space_group_name_H-M   'P 1'
#
loop_
_entity.id
_entity.type
_entity.pdbx_description
1 polymer ?
#
loop_
_entity_poly.entity_id
_entity_poly.type
_entity_poly.pdbx_seq_one_letter_code
_entity_poly.pdbx_strand_id
1 'polypeptide(L)'
;MFRALAFLSLLVTLTAHGSDSPSTWVADNTAVILTEIQRADLAVDDAAGQRALAERVIIPLVDVDGIAMRAVGRPWRDISQPDQRRFIDGMQIRLLDLYGAAFSQFKAAELEVLRERLSTRGDRAIVTTRLRRPGEDWLATEFRLIESDTGWRVLDVAVEGVSLLSSYKAQIDDKIAKIGLQATVEEVAAGR
;
A
#
# COMPACT_ATOMS: atom_id res chain seq x y z
N MET A 1 57.03 -29.00 27.77
CA MET A 1 55.59 -28.80 28.00
C MET A 1 55.13 -27.48 27.38
N PHE A 2 54.69 -27.51 26.17
CA PHE A 2 54.14 -26.29 25.46
C PHE A 2 52.66 -26.54 25.23
N ARG A 3 51.81 -25.76 25.90
CA ARG A 3 50.33 -25.76 25.71
C ARG A 3 50.03 -24.74 24.60
N ALA A 4 49.62 -25.28 23.41
CA ALA A 4 49.07 -24.47 22.34
C ALA A 4 47.63 -24.10 22.68
N LEU A 5 47.34 -22.80 22.87
CA LEU A 5 46.00 -22.24 22.92
C LEU A 5 45.52 -22.06 21.48
N ALA A 6 44.53 -22.87 21.07
CA ALA A 6 43.80 -22.65 19.84
C ALA A 6 42.73 -21.59 20.06
N PHE A 7 42.88 -20.42 19.44
CA PHE A 7 41.87 -19.38 19.35
C PHE A 7 40.85 -19.80 18.27
N LEU A 8 39.68 -20.24 18.73
CA LEU A 8 38.53 -20.52 17.85
C LEU A 8 37.83 -19.19 17.57
N SER A 9 38.14 -18.56 16.41
CA SER A 9 37.46 -17.38 15.93
C SER A 9 36.04 -17.78 15.47
N LEU A 10 35.03 -17.44 16.27
CA LEU A 10 33.62 -17.55 15.92
C LEU A 10 33.30 -16.46 14.88
N LEU A 11 33.29 -16.80 13.61
CA LEU A 11 32.76 -15.94 12.54
C LEU A 11 31.24 -15.84 12.71
N VAL A 12 30.77 -14.78 13.34
CA VAL A 12 29.35 -14.42 13.31
C VAL A 12 29.08 -13.86 11.89
N THR A 13 28.55 -14.71 11.03
CA THR A 13 27.96 -14.27 9.75
C THR A 13 26.71 -13.47 10.06
N LEU A 14 26.84 -12.14 10.05
CA LEU A 14 25.67 -11.26 9.94
C LEU A 14 24.98 -11.60 8.61
N THR A 15 23.90 -12.38 8.68
CA THR A 15 22.97 -12.46 7.55
C THR A 15 22.29 -11.10 7.45
N ALA A 16 22.79 -10.26 6.54
CA ALA A 16 22.03 -9.10 6.10
C ALA A 16 20.68 -9.64 5.59
N HIS A 17 19.61 -9.36 6.30
CA HIS A 17 18.26 -9.50 5.76
C HIS A 17 18.17 -8.42 4.69
N GLY A 18 18.63 -8.75 3.47
CA GLY A 18 18.34 -7.94 2.30
C GLY A 18 16.82 -7.92 2.16
N SER A 19 16.22 -6.75 2.25
CA SER A 19 14.83 -6.59 1.84
C SER A 19 14.70 -7.13 0.41
N ASP A 20 13.70 -7.95 0.15
CA ASP A 20 13.41 -8.45 -1.19
C ASP A 20 13.38 -7.27 -2.18
N SER A 21 13.75 -7.50 -3.44
CA SER A 21 13.66 -6.43 -4.42
C SER A 21 12.21 -5.91 -4.49
N PRO A 22 12.00 -4.60 -4.74
CA PRO A 22 10.65 -4.06 -4.90
C PRO A 22 9.78 -4.85 -5.88
N SER A 23 10.37 -5.34 -6.96
CA SER A 23 9.69 -6.18 -7.95
C SER A 23 9.25 -7.53 -7.38
N THR A 24 10.13 -8.21 -6.67
CA THR A 24 9.81 -9.47 -5.97
C THR A 24 8.72 -9.23 -4.94
N TRP A 25 8.87 -8.19 -4.12
CA TRP A 25 7.90 -7.83 -3.11
C TRP A 25 6.49 -7.58 -3.69
N VAL A 26 6.38 -6.84 -4.81
CA VAL A 26 5.09 -6.62 -5.50
C VAL A 26 4.52 -7.92 -6.04
N ALA A 27 5.34 -8.73 -6.71
CA ALA A 27 4.89 -9.99 -7.29
C ALA A 27 4.37 -10.95 -6.21
N ASP A 28 5.14 -11.17 -5.15
CA ASP A 28 4.82 -12.11 -4.08
C ASP A 28 3.57 -11.70 -3.29
N ASN A 29 3.49 -10.42 -2.90
CA ASN A 29 2.31 -9.92 -2.19
C ASN A 29 1.06 -9.96 -3.06
N THR A 30 1.18 -9.65 -4.36
CA THR A 30 0.04 -9.78 -5.29
C THR A 30 -0.39 -11.24 -5.41
N ALA A 31 0.53 -12.19 -5.53
CA ALA A 31 0.21 -13.62 -5.57
C ALA A 31 -0.52 -14.09 -4.30
N VAL A 32 -0.09 -13.63 -3.12
CA VAL A 32 -0.77 -13.90 -1.84
C VAL A 32 -2.18 -13.33 -1.85
N ILE A 33 -2.35 -12.06 -2.26
CA ILE A 33 -3.67 -11.40 -2.34
C ILE A 33 -4.61 -12.19 -3.25
N LEU A 34 -4.16 -12.52 -4.47
CA LEU A 34 -4.98 -13.28 -5.43
C LEU A 34 -5.35 -14.66 -4.91
N THR A 35 -4.44 -15.33 -4.20
CA THR A 35 -4.70 -16.61 -3.53
C THR A 35 -5.76 -16.48 -2.45
N GLU A 36 -5.69 -15.43 -1.63
CA GLU A 36 -6.67 -15.18 -0.57
C GLU A 36 -8.06 -14.81 -1.14
N ILE A 37 -8.11 -14.06 -2.23
CA ILE A 37 -9.36 -13.77 -2.96
C ILE A 37 -9.99 -15.08 -3.48
N GLN A 38 -9.19 -15.97 -4.06
CA GLN A 38 -9.66 -17.27 -4.55
C GLN A 38 -10.16 -18.17 -3.43
N ARG A 39 -9.42 -18.22 -2.30
CA ARG A 39 -9.79 -19.05 -1.13
C ARG A 39 -11.05 -18.55 -0.44
N ALA A 40 -11.22 -17.25 -0.33
CA ALA A 40 -12.38 -16.66 0.32
C ALA A 40 -13.67 -16.91 -0.47
N ASP A 41 -13.57 -17.05 -1.79
CA ASP A 41 -14.68 -17.36 -2.71
C ASP A 41 -15.95 -16.51 -2.48
N LEU A 42 -15.75 -15.24 -2.14
CA LEU A 42 -16.83 -14.33 -1.78
C LEU A 42 -17.71 -14.01 -2.98
N ALA A 43 -19.01 -13.92 -2.73
CA ALA A 43 -19.96 -13.45 -3.71
C ALA A 43 -19.74 -11.96 -4.04
N VAL A 44 -20.14 -11.55 -5.24
CA VAL A 44 -19.97 -10.15 -5.71
C VAL A 44 -20.74 -9.15 -4.83
N ASP A 45 -21.87 -9.58 -4.26
CA ASP A 45 -22.74 -8.81 -3.38
C ASP A 45 -22.38 -8.90 -1.88
N ASP A 46 -21.40 -9.73 -1.50
CA ASP A 46 -20.88 -9.78 -0.12
C ASP A 46 -19.88 -8.65 0.15
N ALA A 47 -20.36 -7.41 0.18
CA ALA A 47 -19.53 -6.25 0.42
C ALA A 47 -18.81 -6.28 1.78
N ALA A 48 -19.44 -6.84 2.81
CA ALA A 48 -18.86 -6.93 4.14
C ALA A 48 -17.68 -7.91 4.17
N GLY A 49 -17.84 -9.10 3.57
CA GLY A 49 -16.78 -10.10 3.44
C GLY A 49 -15.61 -9.59 2.60
N GLN A 50 -15.90 -8.95 1.46
CA GLN A 50 -14.89 -8.35 0.59
C GLN A 50 -14.08 -7.25 1.30
N ARG A 51 -14.75 -6.38 2.06
CA ARG A 51 -14.10 -5.36 2.88
C ARG A 51 -13.20 -5.97 3.95
N ALA A 52 -13.70 -6.95 4.71
CA ALA A 52 -12.90 -7.64 5.75
C ALA A 52 -11.68 -8.36 5.16
N LEU A 53 -11.82 -8.94 3.97
CA LEU A 53 -10.70 -9.52 3.24
C LEU A 53 -9.67 -8.46 2.85
N ALA A 54 -10.11 -7.35 2.24
CA ALA A 54 -9.24 -6.24 1.84
C ALA A 54 -8.50 -5.65 3.06
N GLU A 55 -9.18 -5.44 4.18
CA GLU A 55 -8.58 -4.98 5.42
C GLU A 55 -7.46 -5.92 5.91
N ARG A 56 -7.68 -7.21 5.85
CA ARG A 56 -6.71 -8.22 6.29
C ARG A 56 -5.50 -8.35 5.38
N VAL A 57 -5.69 -8.26 4.04
CA VAL A 57 -4.61 -8.59 3.10
C VAL A 57 -3.97 -7.37 2.42
N ILE A 58 -4.64 -6.21 2.38
CA ILE A 58 -4.13 -4.99 1.73
C ILE A 58 -3.56 -3.99 2.74
N ILE A 59 -4.31 -3.69 3.82
CA ILE A 59 -3.93 -2.62 4.73
C ILE A 59 -2.53 -2.83 5.32
N PRO A 60 -2.09 -4.05 5.68
CA PRO A 60 -0.73 -4.27 6.16
C PRO A 60 0.38 -3.94 5.14
N LEU A 61 0.04 -3.88 3.86
CA LEU A 61 0.99 -3.61 2.77
C LEU A 61 1.05 -2.12 2.39
N VAL A 62 0.16 -1.29 2.95
CA VAL A 62 -0.02 0.12 2.55
C VAL A 62 0.54 1.05 3.62
N ASP A 63 1.24 2.11 3.21
CA ASP A 63 1.63 3.23 4.08
C ASP A 63 0.46 4.22 4.23
N VAL A 64 -0.56 3.81 5.01
CA VAL A 64 -1.79 4.59 5.18
C VAL A 64 -1.49 5.96 5.78
N ASP A 65 -0.60 6.03 6.77
CA ASP A 65 -0.17 7.27 7.42
C ASP A 65 0.50 8.22 6.41
N GLY A 66 1.42 7.69 5.62
CA GLY A 66 2.12 8.43 4.59
C GLY A 66 1.19 8.91 3.47
N ILE A 67 0.18 8.13 3.11
CA ILE A 67 -0.86 8.53 2.14
C ILE A 67 -1.70 9.67 2.72
N ALA A 68 -2.19 9.55 3.96
CA ALA A 68 -3.00 10.57 4.63
C ALA A 68 -2.27 11.92 4.70
N MET A 69 -1.03 11.89 5.17
CA MET A 69 -0.17 13.08 5.25
C MET A 69 0.01 13.76 3.88
N ARG A 70 0.19 12.97 2.82
CA ARG A 70 0.38 13.51 1.46
C ARG A 70 -0.91 13.98 0.82
N ALA A 71 -2.02 13.33 1.12
CA ALA A 71 -3.33 13.74 0.63
C ALA A 71 -3.74 15.13 1.16
N VAL A 72 -3.49 15.40 2.45
CA VAL A 72 -3.73 16.72 3.04
C VAL A 72 -2.62 17.71 2.65
N GLY A 73 -1.37 17.26 2.58
CA GLY A 73 -0.24 18.10 2.22
C GLY A 73 0.19 19.05 3.34
N ARG A 74 0.48 20.33 2.98
CA ARG A 74 0.99 21.31 3.95
C ARG A 74 0.11 21.51 5.19
N PRO A 75 -1.23 21.60 5.08
CA PRO A 75 -2.11 21.77 6.24
C PRO A 75 -2.06 20.61 7.25
N TRP A 76 -1.47 19.46 6.90
CA TRP A 76 -1.31 18.33 7.82
C TRP A 76 -0.66 18.72 9.16
N ARG A 77 0.25 19.68 9.14
CA ARG A 77 0.98 20.15 10.33
C ARG A 77 0.11 20.96 11.29
N ASP A 78 -1.00 21.48 10.78
CA ASP A 78 -1.94 22.31 11.55
C ASP A 78 -3.04 21.45 12.19
N ILE A 79 -3.07 20.14 11.89
CA ILE A 79 -4.01 19.17 12.47
C ILE A 79 -3.41 18.61 13.76
N SER A 80 -4.22 18.55 14.84
CA SER A 80 -3.81 17.93 16.09
C SER A 80 -3.51 16.43 15.91
N GLN A 81 -2.58 15.86 16.71
CA GLN A 81 -2.28 14.43 16.64
C GLN A 81 -3.50 13.51 16.81
N PRO A 82 -4.44 13.78 17.72
CA PRO A 82 -5.69 13.01 17.81
C PRO A 82 -6.51 13.07 16.52
N ASP A 83 -6.62 14.25 15.92
CA ASP A 83 -7.40 14.43 14.68
C ASP A 83 -6.69 13.82 13.48
N GLN A 84 -5.35 13.85 13.42
CA GLN A 84 -4.58 13.11 12.41
C GLN A 84 -4.90 11.61 12.46
N ARG A 85 -4.94 11.03 13.66
CA ARG A 85 -5.30 9.62 13.86
C ARG A 85 -6.71 9.33 13.35
N ARG A 86 -7.69 10.15 13.77
CA ARG A 86 -9.08 10.03 13.32
C ARG A 86 -9.21 10.16 11.79
N PHE A 87 -8.44 11.07 11.18
CA PHE A 87 -8.40 11.23 9.74
C PHE A 87 -7.86 9.98 9.03
N ILE A 88 -6.75 9.40 9.53
CA ILE A 88 -6.15 8.16 9.01
C ILE A 88 -7.16 7.02 9.07
N ASP A 89 -7.80 6.82 10.22
CA ASP A 89 -8.79 5.75 10.43
C ASP A 89 -9.99 5.92 9.47
N GLY A 90 -10.52 7.13 9.34
CA GLY A 90 -11.63 7.42 8.43
C GLY A 90 -11.25 7.26 6.95
N MET A 91 -10.04 7.66 6.58
CA MET A 91 -9.52 7.46 5.22
C MET A 91 -9.36 5.97 4.91
N GLN A 92 -8.84 5.17 5.85
CA GLN A 92 -8.74 3.72 5.69
C GLN A 92 -10.11 3.08 5.45
N ILE A 93 -11.11 3.45 6.26
CA ILE A 93 -12.49 3.01 6.07
C ILE A 93 -12.98 3.33 4.67
N ARG A 94 -12.80 4.58 4.22
CA ARG A 94 -13.25 5.03 2.91
C ARG A 94 -12.55 4.30 1.75
N LEU A 95 -11.25 4.05 1.87
CA LEU A 95 -10.50 3.28 0.87
C LEU A 95 -11.02 1.84 0.78
N LEU A 96 -11.30 1.20 1.92
CA LEU A 96 -11.87 -0.14 1.95
C LEU A 96 -13.28 -0.18 1.36
N ASP A 97 -14.12 0.83 1.62
CA ASP A 97 -15.47 0.92 1.04
C ASP A 97 -15.44 1.13 -0.49
N LEU A 98 -14.52 1.95 -0.99
CA LEU A 98 -14.40 2.24 -2.40
C LEU A 98 -13.81 1.08 -3.22
N TYR A 99 -12.82 0.39 -2.66
CA TYR A 99 -12.03 -0.60 -3.40
C TYR A 99 -12.30 -2.03 -2.96
N GLY A 100 -12.78 -2.25 -1.74
CA GLY A 100 -13.08 -3.59 -1.21
C GLY A 100 -14.10 -4.34 -2.07
N ALA A 101 -15.16 -3.67 -2.51
CA ALA A 101 -16.19 -4.26 -3.37
C ALA A 101 -15.69 -4.74 -4.75
N ALA A 102 -14.52 -4.28 -5.19
CA ALA A 102 -13.92 -4.70 -6.45
C ALA A 102 -13.12 -6.01 -6.35
N PHE A 103 -12.86 -6.51 -5.14
CA PHE A 103 -11.94 -7.64 -4.92
C PHE A 103 -12.37 -8.93 -5.61
N SER A 104 -13.67 -9.26 -5.60
CA SER A 104 -14.19 -10.44 -6.28
C SER A 104 -13.91 -10.45 -7.80
N GLN A 105 -13.78 -9.27 -8.41
CA GLN A 105 -13.49 -9.12 -9.83
C GLN A 105 -12.06 -9.54 -10.20
N PHE A 106 -11.16 -9.63 -9.21
CA PHE A 106 -9.77 -10.02 -9.41
C PHE A 106 -9.49 -11.50 -9.13
N LYS A 107 -10.52 -12.32 -8.94
CA LYS A 107 -10.44 -13.74 -8.55
C LYS A 107 -9.51 -14.61 -9.41
N ALA A 108 -9.29 -14.25 -10.67
CA ALA A 108 -8.38 -14.94 -11.57
C ALA A 108 -7.53 -13.94 -12.37
N ALA A 109 -7.21 -12.80 -11.75
CA ALA A 109 -6.37 -11.80 -12.39
C ALA A 109 -4.92 -12.27 -12.49
N GLU A 110 -4.22 -11.76 -13.49
CA GLU A 110 -2.81 -11.99 -13.74
C GLU A 110 -2.05 -10.68 -13.56
N LEU A 111 -0.92 -10.71 -12.87
CA LEU A 111 0.00 -9.58 -12.77
C LEU A 111 1.31 -9.95 -13.47
N GLU A 112 1.84 -9.04 -14.27
CA GLU A 112 3.17 -9.15 -14.85
C GLU A 112 4.00 -7.94 -14.45
N VAL A 113 5.17 -8.19 -13.87
CA VAL A 113 6.15 -7.14 -13.54
C VAL A 113 7.00 -6.86 -14.78
N LEU A 114 7.04 -5.59 -15.17
CA LEU A 114 7.72 -5.17 -16.40
C LEU A 114 9.07 -4.50 -16.10
N ARG A 115 9.14 -3.66 -15.06
CA ARG A 115 10.32 -2.86 -14.75
C ARG A 115 10.31 -2.39 -13.31
N GLU A 116 11.50 -2.24 -12.75
CA GLU A 116 11.76 -1.64 -11.45
C GLU A 116 12.68 -0.42 -11.60
N ARG A 117 12.48 0.59 -10.77
CA ARG A 117 13.35 1.74 -10.64
C ARG A 117 13.42 2.18 -9.18
N LEU A 118 14.61 2.16 -8.61
CA LEU A 118 14.90 2.67 -7.27
C LEU A 118 15.24 4.16 -7.31
N SER A 119 14.95 4.87 -6.22
CA SER A 119 15.49 6.20 -5.96
C SER A 119 17.01 6.13 -5.72
N THR A 120 17.69 7.26 -5.84
CA THR A 120 19.14 7.34 -5.60
C THR A 120 19.53 6.92 -4.18
N ARG A 121 18.63 7.10 -3.20
CA ARG A 121 18.84 6.70 -1.81
C ARG A 121 18.41 5.27 -1.50
N GLY A 122 17.73 4.61 -2.43
CA GLY A 122 17.20 3.27 -2.24
C GLY A 122 15.91 3.21 -1.40
N ASP A 123 15.47 4.31 -0.80
CA ASP A 123 14.33 4.40 0.11
C ASP A 123 12.96 4.43 -0.57
N ARG A 124 12.93 4.48 -1.91
CA ARG A 124 11.71 4.50 -2.73
C ARG A 124 11.90 3.70 -3.98
N ALA A 125 10.83 3.09 -4.45
CA ALA A 125 10.82 2.37 -5.70
C ALA A 125 9.57 2.66 -6.53
N ILE A 126 9.71 2.51 -7.83
CA ILE A 126 8.61 2.44 -8.77
C ILE A 126 8.69 1.09 -9.45
N VAL A 127 7.63 0.29 -9.33
CA VAL A 127 7.48 -0.99 -10.01
C VAL A 127 6.38 -0.84 -11.04
N THR A 128 6.77 -0.88 -12.31
CA THR A 128 5.84 -0.86 -13.43
C THR A 128 5.37 -2.27 -13.70
N THR A 129 4.08 -2.45 -13.74
CA THR A 129 3.41 -3.73 -13.94
C THR A 129 2.30 -3.59 -14.96
N ARG A 130 1.72 -4.72 -15.35
CA ARG A 130 0.42 -4.76 -16.00
C ARG A 130 -0.45 -5.80 -15.33
N LEU A 131 -1.72 -5.50 -15.22
CA LEU A 131 -2.73 -6.37 -14.60
C LEU A 131 -3.80 -6.72 -15.63
N ARG A 132 -4.26 -7.95 -15.63
CA ARG A 132 -5.33 -8.40 -16.53
C ARG A 132 -6.32 -9.26 -15.78
N ARG A 133 -7.61 -8.99 -15.96
CA ARG A 133 -8.69 -9.90 -15.57
C ARG A 133 -9.00 -10.85 -16.73
N PRO A 134 -9.55 -12.07 -16.46
CA PRO A 134 -9.91 -13.00 -17.52
C PRO A 134 -10.83 -12.38 -18.56
N GLY A 135 -10.45 -12.47 -19.83
CA GLY A 135 -11.25 -11.93 -20.95
C GLY A 135 -11.13 -10.42 -21.17
N GLU A 136 -10.30 -9.73 -20.43
CA GLU A 136 -10.05 -8.29 -20.57
C GLU A 136 -8.64 -7.99 -21.10
N ASP A 137 -8.45 -6.76 -21.53
CA ASP A 137 -7.14 -6.26 -21.95
C ASP A 137 -6.23 -6.01 -20.75
N TRP A 138 -4.92 -5.92 -21.01
CA TRP A 138 -3.94 -5.55 -20.02
C TRP A 138 -4.10 -4.08 -19.61
N LEU A 139 -4.21 -3.83 -18.31
CA LEU A 139 -4.18 -2.50 -17.71
C LEU A 139 -2.77 -2.18 -17.24
N ALA A 140 -2.21 -1.07 -17.69
CA ALA A 140 -0.93 -0.59 -17.18
C ALA A 140 -1.09 -0.13 -15.72
N THR A 141 -0.25 -0.67 -14.84
CA THR A 141 -0.26 -0.31 -13.42
C THR A 141 1.15 0.05 -12.95
N GLU A 142 1.24 0.93 -11.97
CA GLU A 142 2.50 1.37 -11.40
C GLU A 142 2.35 1.44 -9.87
N PHE A 143 3.17 0.67 -9.16
CA PHE A 143 3.27 0.73 -7.71
C PHE A 143 4.39 1.66 -7.31
N ARG A 144 4.08 2.68 -6.49
CA ARG A 144 5.07 3.53 -5.84
C ARG A 144 5.24 3.09 -4.41
N LEU A 145 6.45 2.65 -4.10
CA LEU A 145 6.78 2.05 -2.82
C LEU A 145 7.67 2.98 -2.00
N ILE A 146 7.57 2.85 -0.70
CA ILE A 146 8.48 3.44 0.27
C ILE A 146 9.02 2.33 1.17
N GLU A 147 10.31 2.40 1.50
CA GLU A 147 10.93 1.51 2.46
C GLU A 147 10.59 1.95 3.88
N SER A 148 10.22 1.01 4.72
CA SER A 148 9.94 1.18 6.14
C SER A 148 10.79 0.21 6.96
N ASP A 149 10.74 0.32 8.29
CA ASP A 149 11.45 -0.60 9.21
C ASP A 149 11.05 -2.06 9.04
N THR A 150 9.88 -2.32 8.44
CA THR A 150 9.33 -3.66 8.20
C THR A 150 9.38 -4.09 6.73
N GLY A 151 10.11 -3.36 5.87
CA GLY A 151 10.22 -3.59 4.44
C GLY A 151 9.39 -2.62 3.60
N TRP A 152 9.19 -2.96 2.33
CA TRP A 152 8.46 -2.11 1.40
C TRP A 152 6.97 -1.95 1.76
N ARG A 153 6.43 -0.75 1.50
CA ARG A 153 5.00 -0.46 1.61
C ARG A 153 4.52 0.35 0.42
N VAL A 154 3.28 0.13 0.02
CA VAL A 154 2.64 0.86 -1.07
C VAL A 154 2.28 2.27 -0.59
N LEU A 155 2.80 3.28 -1.27
CA LEU A 155 2.49 4.69 -1.06
C LEU A 155 1.47 5.21 -2.08
N ASP A 156 1.48 4.67 -3.30
CA ASP A 156 0.55 5.04 -4.36
C ASP A 156 0.44 3.92 -5.39
N VAL A 157 -0.69 3.83 -6.02
CA VAL A 157 -0.90 3.01 -7.21
C VAL A 157 -1.43 3.90 -8.32
N ALA A 158 -0.82 3.84 -9.49
CA ALA A 158 -1.35 4.45 -10.69
C ALA A 158 -1.92 3.37 -11.61
N VAL A 159 -3.08 3.62 -12.19
CA VAL A 159 -3.74 2.79 -13.21
C VAL A 159 -3.92 3.63 -14.44
N GLU A 160 -3.45 3.14 -15.59
CA GLU A 160 -3.44 3.87 -16.86
C GLU A 160 -2.88 5.32 -16.72
N GLY A 161 -1.82 5.47 -15.92
CA GLY A 161 -1.19 6.76 -15.66
C GLY A 161 -1.89 7.66 -14.63
N VAL A 162 -3.06 7.27 -14.13
CA VAL A 162 -3.82 8.04 -13.13
C VAL A 162 -3.44 7.57 -11.72
N SER A 163 -2.76 8.42 -10.95
CA SER A 163 -2.39 8.17 -9.55
C SER A 163 -3.61 8.26 -8.64
N LEU A 164 -3.84 7.22 -7.84
CA LEU A 164 -4.93 7.20 -6.86
C LEU A 164 -4.69 8.22 -5.74
N LEU A 165 -3.45 8.35 -5.26
CA LEU A 165 -3.08 9.36 -4.26
C LEU A 165 -3.32 10.79 -4.79
N SER A 166 -2.90 11.08 -6.03
CA SER A 166 -3.10 12.42 -6.61
C SER A 166 -4.59 12.74 -6.80
N SER A 167 -5.39 11.76 -7.21
CA SER A 167 -6.83 11.91 -7.35
C SER A 167 -7.51 12.15 -5.99
N TYR A 168 -7.09 11.42 -4.96
CA TYR A 168 -7.60 11.61 -3.61
C TYR A 168 -7.18 12.96 -3.03
N LYS A 169 -5.91 13.36 -3.24
CA LYS A 169 -5.42 14.68 -2.85
C LYS A 169 -6.26 15.80 -3.46
N ALA A 170 -6.57 15.74 -4.75
CA ALA A 170 -7.40 16.74 -5.40
C ALA A 170 -8.80 16.86 -4.75
N GLN A 171 -9.40 15.73 -4.35
CA GLN A 171 -10.67 15.71 -3.62
C GLN A 171 -10.55 16.36 -2.22
N ILE A 172 -9.47 16.09 -1.50
CA ILE A 172 -9.21 16.70 -0.19
C ILE A 172 -8.94 18.21 -0.33
N ASP A 173 -8.14 18.62 -1.30
CA ASP A 173 -7.88 20.05 -1.58
C ASP A 173 -9.19 20.80 -1.88
N ASP A 174 -10.07 20.24 -2.70
CA ASP A 174 -11.38 20.80 -3.02
C ASP A 174 -12.30 20.88 -1.79
N LYS A 175 -12.32 19.85 -0.95
CA LYS A 175 -13.06 19.87 0.32
C LYS A 175 -12.52 20.96 1.26
N ILE A 176 -11.21 21.03 1.45
CA ILE A 176 -10.59 22.07 2.30
C ILE A 176 -10.96 23.47 1.80
N ALA A 177 -10.94 23.69 0.48
CA ALA A 177 -11.32 24.97 -0.11
C ALA A 177 -12.80 25.32 0.13
N LYS A 178 -13.70 24.32 0.13
CA LYS A 178 -15.15 24.53 0.28
C LYS A 178 -15.61 24.69 1.72
N ILE A 179 -15.12 23.84 2.63
CA ILE A 179 -15.63 23.76 4.00
C ILE A 179 -14.57 24.00 5.07
N GLY A 180 -13.31 24.23 4.70
CA GLY A 180 -12.19 24.44 5.59
C GLY A 180 -11.55 23.16 6.10
N LEU A 181 -10.34 23.28 6.67
CA LEU A 181 -9.53 22.15 7.10
C LEU A 181 -10.23 21.32 8.19
N GLN A 182 -10.71 21.98 9.27
CA GLN A 182 -11.27 21.26 10.42
C GLN A 182 -12.53 20.45 10.04
N ALA A 183 -13.45 21.06 9.27
CA ALA A 183 -14.64 20.37 8.81
C ALA A 183 -14.31 19.22 7.85
N THR A 184 -13.26 19.37 7.01
CA THR A 184 -12.77 18.28 6.14
C THR A 184 -12.24 17.11 6.97
N VAL A 185 -11.47 17.39 8.03
CA VAL A 185 -10.97 16.36 8.95
C VAL A 185 -12.12 15.61 9.60
N GLU A 186 -13.12 16.32 10.09
CA GLU A 186 -14.31 15.70 10.73
C GLU A 186 -15.12 14.84 9.75
N GLU A 187 -15.33 15.30 8.51
CA GLU A 187 -16.03 14.51 7.49
C GLU A 187 -15.27 13.23 7.13
N VAL A 188 -13.96 13.34 6.87
CA VAL A 188 -13.14 12.15 6.55
C VAL A 188 -13.08 11.19 7.74
N ALA A 189 -12.91 11.72 8.97
CA ALA A 189 -12.93 10.91 10.20
C ALA A 189 -14.26 10.17 10.41
N ALA A 190 -15.35 10.70 9.87
CA ALA A 190 -16.66 10.05 9.88
C ALA A 190 -16.89 9.10 8.68
N GLY A 191 -15.87 8.85 7.84
CA GLY A 191 -15.97 8.01 6.65
C GLY A 191 -16.73 8.63 5.46
N ARG A 192 -16.85 9.97 5.44
CA ARG A 192 -17.64 10.73 4.44
C ARG A 192 -16.75 11.52 3.49
#